data_6740a6a1dcc4ddc09d9460e7408ad23b
#
_entry.id   6740a6a1dcc4ddc09d9460e7408ad23b
#
_cell.length_a   1.000
_cell.length_b   1.000
_cell.length_c   1.000
_cell.angle_alpha   90.00
_cell.angle_beta   90.00
_cell.angle_gamma   90.00
#
_symmetry.space_group_name_H-M   'P 1'
#
loop_
_entity.id
_entity.type
_entity.pdbx_description
1 polymer ?
#
loop_
_entity_poly.entity_id
_entity_poly.type
_entity_poly.pdbx_seq_one_letter_code
_entity_poly.pdbx_strand_id
1 'polypeptide(L)'
;MTTAVPDSRIPAAVHRRRWVILGVLMLSLLIVVLDNSILNVAIKTISTPAPTGLGATQSELEWAINAYTLVFAGLLFSAGLLGDRLGRKKVLLGGLVVFGVGSALAALSGSPGELIAFRAVMGLGAAFVMPATLAVLMNVFERDEQPKAIGIWAGGVGLAIAIGPITGGLLLDHFWWGSVFLINVPIVVLALGLMLWLVPDSRDPDPGRIDPIGVLLSVVGLVLLVYGIIRGGQLADFTDVTVLATSAAGLAVLAAFVVYEKRSDHPSIDMSFFRNKVFSTAIGVIGVVFFALMGVTFFSVFYTQTVRGYSPLQTGLLMLPLAVAQLVFAPRARLAVDRFGNSAVCTAGMTLIAAMLAAFAVLDADTPIWILEVVFFLMGVGMAHVMTPLSVVIMQALPREKAGSASALSNTFRQVGGALGIAVLGSVLSTAYRGGIEDELPAGAPHAAAESIEATLALAARLGERGEALVTPAHDAFLHAMHVTALCGAGVALLGAVAMAVFLPGRPRGGQEGKEETELVAADH
;
A
#
# COMPACT_ATOMS: atom_id res chain seq x y z
N MET A 1 -1.87 39.32 34.21
CA MET A 1 -2.83 39.34 33.09
C MET A 1 -2.80 37.97 32.46
N THR A 2 -3.69 37.10 32.87
CA THR A 2 -3.89 35.77 32.29
C THR A 2 -4.62 35.97 30.94
N THR A 3 -3.89 35.81 29.86
CA THR A 3 -4.49 35.74 28.52
C THR A 3 -5.33 34.46 28.43
N ALA A 4 -6.65 34.63 28.52
CA ALA A 4 -7.60 33.58 28.30
C ALA A 4 -7.36 33.01 26.89
N VAL A 5 -6.95 31.73 26.81
CA VAL A 5 -6.96 30.96 25.58
C VAL A 5 -8.39 30.97 25.05
N PRO A 6 -8.65 31.37 23.81
CA PRO A 6 -10.00 31.36 23.26
C PRO A 6 -10.55 29.92 23.32
N ASP A 7 -11.64 29.76 24.04
CA ASP A 7 -12.41 28.52 24.15
C ASP A 7 -12.96 28.21 22.73
N SER A 8 -12.20 27.43 21.95
CA SER A 8 -12.54 27.03 20.59
C SER A 8 -13.64 25.96 20.63
N ARG A 9 -14.84 26.35 21.10
CA ARG A 9 -16.00 25.44 21.07
C ARG A 9 -16.41 25.22 19.64
N ILE A 10 -16.43 23.95 19.26
CA ILE A 10 -16.98 23.52 17.97
C ILE A 10 -18.40 24.08 17.83
N PRO A 11 -18.75 24.75 16.71
CA PRO A 11 -20.09 25.29 16.53
C PRO A 11 -21.16 24.21 16.74
N ALA A 12 -22.20 24.51 17.51
CA ALA A 12 -23.25 23.54 17.87
C ALA A 12 -23.90 22.84 16.66
N ALA A 13 -23.96 23.52 15.51
CA ALA A 13 -24.45 22.94 14.26
C ALA A 13 -23.50 21.86 13.71
N VAL A 14 -22.19 22.06 13.83
CA VAL A 14 -21.15 21.09 13.43
C VAL A 14 -21.13 19.92 14.40
N HIS A 15 -21.18 20.19 15.69
CA HIS A 15 -21.21 19.15 16.73
C HIS A 15 -22.42 18.20 16.56
N ARG A 16 -23.62 18.71 16.24
CA ARG A 16 -24.79 17.86 15.97
C ARG A 16 -24.65 16.96 14.76
N ARG A 17 -23.86 17.36 13.75
CA ARG A 17 -23.69 16.63 12.47
C ARG A 17 -22.37 15.87 12.38
N ARG A 18 -21.52 15.86 13.42
CA ARG A 18 -20.17 15.32 13.39
C ARG A 18 -20.07 13.86 12.91
N TRP A 19 -21.00 13.02 13.32
CA TRP A 19 -21.05 11.61 12.89
C TRP A 19 -21.42 11.45 11.40
N VAL A 20 -22.27 12.33 10.88
CA VAL A 20 -22.61 12.36 9.45
C VAL A 20 -21.40 12.86 8.66
N ILE A 21 -20.70 13.88 9.17
CA ILE A 21 -19.45 14.38 8.57
C ILE A 21 -18.42 13.25 8.54
N LEU A 22 -18.24 12.48 9.61
CA LEU A 22 -17.38 11.31 9.62
C LEU A 22 -17.76 10.33 8.51
N GLY A 23 -19.04 10.03 8.31
CA GLY A 23 -19.52 9.19 7.22
C GLY A 23 -19.11 9.71 5.84
N VAL A 24 -19.17 11.02 5.60
CA VAL A 24 -18.74 11.65 4.34
C VAL A 24 -17.23 11.56 4.17
N LEU A 25 -16.46 11.79 5.23
CA LEU A 25 -15.00 11.62 5.21
C LEU A 25 -14.60 10.18 4.94
N MET A 26 -15.31 9.22 5.56
CA MET A 26 -15.10 7.79 5.32
C MET A 26 -15.42 7.40 3.87
N LEU A 27 -16.49 7.95 3.28
CA LEU A 27 -16.83 7.72 1.88
C LEU A 27 -15.67 8.17 0.95
N SER A 28 -15.08 9.33 1.23
CA SER A 28 -13.94 9.87 0.48
C SER A 28 -12.67 9.02 0.64
N LEU A 29 -12.44 8.51 1.84
CA LEU A 29 -11.32 7.62 2.13
C LEU A 29 -11.51 6.24 1.49
N LEU A 30 -12.74 5.71 1.59
CA LEU A 30 -13.11 4.41 1.04
C LEU A 30 -12.83 4.34 -0.46
N ILE A 31 -13.13 5.39 -1.23
CA ILE A 31 -12.87 5.45 -2.67
C ILE A 31 -11.36 5.25 -2.96
N VAL A 32 -10.50 6.00 -2.26
CA VAL A 32 -9.05 5.98 -2.46
C VAL A 32 -8.46 4.61 -2.13
N VAL A 33 -8.92 3.98 -1.04
CA VAL A 33 -8.41 2.68 -0.59
C VAL A 33 -8.97 1.54 -1.42
N LEU A 34 -10.26 1.61 -1.76
CA LEU A 34 -10.96 0.62 -2.55
C LEU A 34 -10.40 0.55 -3.98
N ASP A 35 -10.13 1.68 -4.61
CA ASP A 35 -9.51 1.76 -5.94
C ASP A 35 -8.19 0.99 -6.02
N ASN A 36 -7.34 1.15 -5.02
CA ASN A 36 -6.06 0.44 -4.97
C ASN A 36 -6.24 -1.09 -4.80
N SER A 37 -7.27 -1.51 -4.06
CA SER A 37 -7.59 -2.93 -3.86
C SER A 37 -8.25 -3.57 -5.08
N ILE A 38 -9.16 -2.84 -5.76
CA ILE A 38 -9.88 -3.32 -6.96
C ILE A 38 -8.92 -3.59 -8.09
N LEU A 39 -7.95 -2.70 -8.32
CA LEU A 39 -7.01 -2.82 -9.43
C LEU A 39 -6.23 -4.15 -9.39
N ASN A 40 -5.86 -4.62 -8.20
CA ASN A 40 -5.15 -5.89 -8.04
C ASN A 40 -5.91 -7.07 -8.67
N VAL A 41 -7.24 -7.09 -8.60
CA VAL A 41 -8.06 -8.15 -9.22
C VAL A 41 -8.20 -7.95 -10.73
N ALA A 42 -8.14 -6.69 -11.20
CA ALA A 42 -8.30 -6.33 -12.60
C ALA A 42 -7.05 -6.56 -13.47
N ILE A 43 -5.87 -6.78 -12.86
CA ILE A 43 -4.58 -6.88 -13.54
C ILE A 43 -4.64 -7.85 -14.73
N LYS A 44 -5.15 -9.06 -14.51
CA LYS A 44 -5.26 -10.07 -15.58
C LYS A 44 -6.18 -9.62 -16.71
N THR A 45 -7.34 -9.04 -16.38
CA THR A 45 -8.28 -8.58 -17.41
C THR A 45 -7.67 -7.45 -18.25
N ILE A 46 -6.89 -6.55 -17.63
CA ILE A 46 -6.20 -5.46 -18.32
C ILE A 46 -5.08 -6.01 -19.23
N SER A 47 -4.41 -7.12 -18.85
CA SER A 47 -3.38 -7.74 -19.69
C SER A 47 -3.92 -8.45 -20.91
N THR A 48 -5.20 -8.84 -20.92
CA THR A 48 -5.79 -9.49 -22.11
C THR A 48 -5.83 -8.52 -23.29
N PRO A 49 -5.64 -9.02 -24.52
CA PRO A 49 -5.72 -8.17 -25.72
C PRO A 49 -7.10 -7.51 -25.92
N ALA A 50 -7.12 -6.41 -26.64
CA ALA A 50 -8.36 -5.76 -27.06
C ALA A 50 -9.27 -6.73 -27.84
N PRO A 51 -10.61 -6.66 -27.70
CA PRO A 51 -11.37 -5.60 -27.01
C PRO A 51 -11.59 -5.85 -25.50
N THR A 52 -11.20 -6.99 -24.95
CA THR A 52 -11.47 -7.38 -23.56
C THR A 52 -10.63 -6.59 -22.57
N GLY A 53 -9.36 -6.34 -22.88
CA GLY A 53 -8.41 -5.56 -22.08
C GLY A 53 -7.63 -4.57 -22.91
N LEU A 54 -6.46 -4.14 -22.41
CA LEU A 54 -5.54 -3.22 -23.08
C LEU A 54 -4.34 -3.93 -23.73
N GLY A 55 -4.17 -5.24 -23.52
CA GLY A 55 -2.98 -5.96 -23.93
C GLY A 55 -1.71 -5.50 -23.20
N ALA A 56 -1.86 -5.02 -21.96
CA ALA A 56 -0.76 -4.51 -21.17
C ALA A 56 0.25 -5.61 -20.83
N THR A 57 1.52 -5.32 -21.03
CA THR A 57 2.64 -6.18 -20.60
C THR A 57 2.73 -6.20 -19.07
N GLN A 58 3.44 -7.18 -18.52
CA GLN A 58 3.62 -7.27 -17.06
C GLN A 58 4.22 -6.01 -16.47
N SER A 59 5.24 -5.43 -17.10
CA SER A 59 5.85 -4.20 -16.63
C SER A 59 4.94 -2.97 -16.73
N GLU A 60 4.06 -2.91 -17.74
CA GLU A 60 3.05 -1.84 -17.82
C GLU A 60 2.00 -1.98 -16.72
N LEU A 61 1.64 -3.20 -16.31
CA LEU A 61 0.79 -3.45 -15.16
C LEU A 61 1.46 -3.03 -13.85
N GLU A 62 2.74 -3.36 -13.67
CA GLU A 62 3.54 -2.90 -12.54
C GLU A 62 3.58 -1.37 -12.50
N TRP A 63 3.75 -0.71 -13.66
CA TRP A 63 3.71 0.74 -13.75
C TRP A 63 2.32 1.32 -13.48
N ALA A 64 1.25 0.68 -13.89
CA ALA A 64 -0.11 1.14 -13.61
C ALA A 64 -0.39 1.20 -12.10
N ILE A 65 0.17 0.28 -11.32
CA ILE A 65 0.09 0.31 -9.85
C ILE A 65 1.08 1.32 -9.26
N ASN A 66 2.34 1.26 -9.72
CA ASN A 66 3.42 2.05 -9.14
C ASN A 66 3.29 3.54 -9.42
N ALA A 67 2.78 3.96 -10.59
CA ALA A 67 2.57 5.37 -10.91
C ALA A 67 1.66 6.07 -9.89
N TYR A 68 0.55 5.42 -9.53
CA TYR A 68 -0.33 5.89 -8.45
C TYR A 68 0.40 5.95 -7.12
N THR A 69 1.01 4.83 -6.73
CA THR A 69 1.60 4.63 -5.40
C THR A 69 2.76 5.58 -5.14
N LEU A 70 3.64 5.80 -6.13
CA LEU A 70 4.82 6.67 -6.01
C LEU A 70 4.43 8.15 -5.93
N VAL A 71 3.48 8.60 -6.77
CA VAL A 71 2.98 9.97 -6.72
C VAL A 71 2.25 10.21 -5.39
N PHE A 72 1.41 9.27 -4.97
CA PHE A 72 0.72 9.32 -3.68
C PHE A 72 1.70 9.41 -2.52
N ALA A 73 2.69 8.52 -2.45
CA ALA A 73 3.69 8.49 -1.38
C ALA A 73 4.52 9.77 -1.32
N GLY A 74 5.01 10.23 -2.47
CA GLY A 74 5.86 11.42 -2.54
C GLY A 74 5.17 12.71 -2.16
N LEU A 75 3.85 12.80 -2.41
CA LEU A 75 3.06 14.02 -2.14
C LEU A 75 2.34 14.01 -0.80
N LEU A 76 2.20 12.84 -0.15
CA LEU A 76 1.35 12.65 1.03
C LEU A 76 1.64 13.65 2.15
N PHE A 77 2.94 13.90 2.43
CA PHE A 77 3.36 14.81 3.49
C PHE A 77 3.06 16.28 3.14
N SER A 78 3.42 16.70 1.93
CA SER A 78 3.20 18.08 1.46
C SER A 78 1.72 18.39 1.26
N ALA A 79 0.91 17.41 0.91
CA ALA A 79 -0.53 17.55 0.77
C ALA A 79 -1.22 17.88 2.11
N GLY A 80 -0.72 17.31 3.22
CA GLY A 80 -1.17 17.69 4.57
C GLY A 80 -0.91 19.17 4.88
N LEU A 81 0.32 19.63 4.65
CA LEU A 81 0.70 21.04 4.84
C LEU A 81 -0.08 22.00 3.93
N LEU A 82 -0.37 21.58 2.70
CA LEU A 82 -1.16 22.37 1.77
C LEU A 82 -2.60 22.51 2.28
N GLY A 83 -3.16 21.46 2.87
CA GLY A 83 -4.47 21.48 3.53
C GLY A 83 -4.54 22.46 4.68
N ASP A 84 -3.51 22.51 5.50
CA ASP A 84 -3.42 23.45 6.64
C ASP A 84 -3.32 24.92 6.15
N ARG A 85 -2.65 25.19 5.01
CA ARG A 85 -2.51 26.53 4.43
C ARG A 85 -3.71 27.02 3.65
N LEU A 86 -4.17 26.24 2.68
CA LEU A 86 -5.23 26.65 1.74
C LEU A 86 -6.64 26.42 2.29
N GLY A 87 -6.74 25.60 3.34
CA GLY A 87 -7.98 25.16 3.94
C GLY A 87 -8.26 23.69 3.63
N ARG A 88 -8.48 22.92 4.69
CA ARG A 88 -8.62 21.46 4.66
C ARG A 88 -9.76 20.98 3.77
N LYS A 89 -10.92 21.67 3.83
CA LYS A 89 -12.07 21.39 2.95
C LYS A 89 -11.75 21.64 1.49
N LYS A 90 -11.09 22.75 1.14
CA LYS A 90 -10.77 23.11 -0.24
C LYS A 90 -9.81 22.09 -0.87
N VAL A 91 -8.77 21.70 -0.13
CA VAL A 91 -7.78 20.73 -0.58
C VAL A 91 -8.41 19.35 -0.72
N LEU A 92 -9.29 18.95 0.20
CA LEU A 92 -10.04 17.70 0.11
C LEU A 92 -10.96 17.66 -1.12
N LEU A 93 -11.72 18.74 -1.37
CA LEU A 93 -12.56 18.86 -2.57
C LEU A 93 -11.72 18.80 -3.85
N GLY A 94 -10.62 19.57 -3.91
CA GLY A 94 -9.70 19.55 -5.05
C GLY A 94 -9.11 18.18 -5.30
N GLY A 95 -8.66 17.49 -4.24
CA GLY A 95 -8.15 16.11 -4.31
C GLY A 95 -9.18 15.12 -4.86
N LEU A 96 -10.43 15.21 -4.40
CA LEU A 96 -11.53 14.38 -4.91
C LEU A 96 -11.86 14.65 -6.38
N VAL A 97 -11.84 15.93 -6.80
CA VAL A 97 -12.06 16.28 -8.22
C VAL A 97 -10.95 15.71 -9.08
N VAL A 98 -9.68 15.90 -8.70
CA VAL A 98 -8.51 15.35 -9.44
C VAL A 98 -8.58 13.83 -9.50
N PHE A 99 -8.89 13.16 -8.38
CA PHE A 99 -9.05 11.72 -8.32
C PHE A 99 -10.19 11.23 -9.23
N GLY A 100 -11.37 11.86 -9.14
CA GLY A 100 -12.55 11.48 -9.94
C GLY A 100 -12.35 11.67 -11.44
N VAL A 101 -11.72 12.79 -11.84
CA VAL A 101 -11.38 13.06 -13.25
C VAL A 101 -10.34 12.04 -13.73
N GLY A 102 -9.26 11.81 -12.95
CA GLY A 102 -8.26 10.78 -13.25
C GLY A 102 -8.88 9.40 -13.39
N SER A 103 -9.82 9.05 -12.53
CA SER A 103 -10.53 7.77 -12.56
C SER A 103 -11.44 7.62 -13.79
N ALA A 104 -12.17 8.67 -14.16
CA ALA A 104 -12.98 8.68 -15.39
C ALA A 104 -12.10 8.51 -16.65
N LEU A 105 -10.97 9.21 -16.70
CA LEU A 105 -10.01 9.09 -17.81
C LEU A 105 -9.34 7.71 -17.83
N ALA A 106 -9.00 7.14 -16.68
CA ALA A 106 -8.45 5.79 -16.58
C ALA A 106 -9.44 4.74 -17.11
N ALA A 107 -10.74 4.88 -16.81
CA ALA A 107 -11.79 4.00 -17.34
C ALA A 107 -11.89 4.04 -18.87
N LEU A 108 -11.53 5.16 -19.49
CA LEU A 108 -11.62 5.40 -20.93
C LEU A 108 -10.29 5.24 -21.66
N SER A 109 -9.24 4.77 -20.98
CA SER A 109 -7.91 4.60 -21.60
C SER A 109 -7.95 3.64 -22.78
N GLY A 110 -7.33 4.05 -23.87
CA GLY A 110 -7.16 3.24 -25.08
C GLY A 110 -5.81 2.52 -25.17
N SER A 111 -4.90 2.82 -24.23
CA SER A 111 -3.56 2.22 -24.18
C SER A 111 -3.06 2.07 -22.75
N PRO A 112 -2.11 1.13 -22.49
CA PRO A 112 -1.47 1.00 -21.18
C PRO A 112 -0.77 2.28 -20.71
N GLY A 113 -0.13 3.02 -21.63
CA GLY A 113 0.55 4.28 -21.31
C GLY A 113 -0.40 5.38 -20.80
N GLU A 114 -1.60 5.49 -21.41
CA GLU A 114 -2.66 6.39 -20.92
C GLU A 114 -3.13 5.97 -19.52
N LEU A 115 -3.36 4.69 -19.30
CA LEU A 115 -3.74 4.17 -18.00
C LEU A 115 -2.69 4.55 -16.93
N ILE A 116 -1.41 4.34 -17.20
CA ILE A 116 -0.31 4.70 -16.30
C ILE A 116 -0.33 6.21 -15.97
N ALA A 117 -0.49 7.06 -17.00
CA ALA A 117 -0.55 8.50 -16.81
C ALA A 117 -1.75 8.91 -15.94
N PHE A 118 -2.94 8.37 -16.19
CA PHE A 118 -4.13 8.69 -15.42
C PHE A 118 -4.08 8.12 -14.00
N ARG A 119 -3.41 6.98 -13.79
CA ARG A 119 -3.09 6.45 -12.46
C ARG A 119 -2.20 7.41 -11.67
N ALA A 120 -1.20 8.03 -12.29
CA ALA A 120 -0.39 9.08 -11.64
C ALA A 120 -1.26 10.28 -11.21
N VAL A 121 -2.21 10.71 -12.07
CA VAL A 121 -3.17 11.78 -11.74
C VAL A 121 -4.08 11.37 -10.56
N MET A 122 -4.55 10.13 -10.53
CA MET A 122 -5.32 9.61 -9.40
C MET A 122 -4.49 9.60 -8.11
N GLY A 123 -3.21 9.21 -8.18
CA GLY A 123 -2.27 9.24 -7.06
C GLY A 123 -2.09 10.65 -6.49
N LEU A 124 -2.01 11.67 -7.36
CA LEU A 124 -2.01 13.08 -6.96
C LEU A 124 -3.28 13.44 -6.18
N GLY A 125 -4.45 13.10 -6.69
CA GLY A 125 -5.74 13.33 -6.00
C GLY A 125 -5.81 12.64 -4.65
N ALA A 126 -5.44 11.37 -4.59
CA ALA A 126 -5.43 10.56 -3.37
C ALA A 126 -4.53 11.14 -2.27
N ALA A 127 -3.35 11.68 -2.65
CA ALA A 127 -2.42 12.30 -1.73
C ALA A 127 -3.04 13.47 -0.95
N PHE A 128 -3.95 14.21 -1.56
CA PHE A 128 -4.69 15.29 -0.89
C PHE A 128 -5.85 14.78 -0.05
N VAL A 129 -6.51 13.70 -0.45
CA VAL A 129 -7.71 13.20 0.25
C VAL A 129 -7.35 12.62 1.62
N MET A 130 -6.34 11.76 1.69
CA MET A 130 -6.07 10.98 2.90
C MET A 130 -5.70 11.84 4.12
N PRO A 131 -4.70 12.76 4.08
CA PRO A 131 -4.38 13.60 5.24
C PRO A 131 -5.48 14.62 5.53
N ALA A 132 -6.16 15.16 4.51
CA ALA A 132 -7.22 16.15 4.70
C ALA A 132 -8.43 15.54 5.42
N THR A 133 -8.80 14.27 5.16
CA THR A 133 -9.90 13.61 5.89
C THR A 133 -9.61 13.50 7.38
N LEU A 134 -8.39 13.09 7.74
CA LEU A 134 -7.98 12.99 9.14
C LEU A 134 -7.92 14.38 9.81
N ALA A 135 -7.39 15.39 9.12
CA ALA A 135 -7.29 16.75 9.63
C ALA A 135 -8.68 17.39 9.86
N VAL A 136 -9.64 17.15 8.97
CA VAL A 136 -11.04 17.60 9.16
C VAL A 136 -11.68 16.85 10.34
N LEU A 137 -11.47 15.53 10.46
CA LEU A 137 -11.96 14.74 11.58
C LEU A 137 -11.49 15.30 12.92
N MET A 138 -10.19 15.58 13.06
CA MET A 138 -9.61 16.16 14.29
C MET A 138 -10.19 17.52 14.65
N ASN A 139 -10.68 18.28 13.65
CA ASN A 139 -11.27 19.59 13.85
C ASN A 139 -12.78 19.56 14.18
N VAL A 140 -13.47 18.48 13.85
CA VAL A 140 -14.93 18.32 14.01
C VAL A 140 -15.30 17.60 15.31
N PHE A 141 -14.40 16.78 15.87
CA PHE A 141 -14.63 16.01 17.09
C PHE A 141 -13.91 16.62 18.30
N GLU A 142 -14.57 16.61 19.45
CA GLU A 142 -13.96 16.98 20.73
C GLU A 142 -12.87 15.97 21.11
N ARG A 143 -11.90 16.39 21.94
CA ARG A 143 -10.71 15.61 22.27
C ARG A 143 -11.00 14.23 22.87
N ASP A 144 -12.05 14.12 23.65
CA ASP A 144 -12.51 12.86 24.28
C ASP A 144 -13.17 11.91 23.27
N GLU A 145 -13.79 12.43 22.20
CA GLU A 145 -14.42 11.65 21.13
C GLU A 145 -13.44 11.24 20.01
N GLN A 146 -12.32 11.97 19.83
CA GLN A 146 -11.34 11.73 18.76
C GLN A 146 -10.84 10.28 18.70
N PRO A 147 -10.50 9.60 19.80
CA PRO A 147 -10.04 8.21 19.73
C PRO A 147 -11.08 7.27 19.11
N LYS A 148 -12.36 7.48 19.41
CA LYS A 148 -13.46 6.70 18.82
C LYS A 148 -13.64 7.00 17.34
N ALA A 149 -13.62 8.28 16.95
CA ALA A 149 -13.76 8.70 15.57
C ALA A 149 -12.59 8.20 14.69
N ILE A 150 -11.35 8.28 15.19
CA ILE A 150 -10.15 7.75 14.53
C ILE A 150 -10.25 6.22 14.41
N GLY A 151 -10.73 5.53 15.44
CA GLY A 151 -10.94 4.08 15.41
C GLY A 151 -11.93 3.67 14.31
N ILE A 152 -13.03 4.40 14.14
CA ILE A 152 -14.01 4.17 13.06
C ILE A 152 -13.39 4.49 11.70
N TRP A 153 -12.66 5.60 11.58
CA TRP A 153 -11.95 5.99 10.36
C TRP A 153 -10.94 4.92 9.93
N ALA A 154 -10.11 4.41 10.84
CA ALA A 154 -9.16 3.34 10.58
C ALA A 154 -9.85 2.00 10.25
N GLY A 155 -10.97 1.69 10.91
CA GLY A 155 -11.81 0.54 10.59
C GLY A 155 -12.38 0.60 9.18
N GLY A 156 -12.73 1.81 8.70
CA GLY A 156 -13.19 2.02 7.33
C GLY A 156 -12.13 1.72 6.28
N VAL A 157 -10.85 2.02 6.56
CA VAL A 157 -9.73 1.61 5.70
C VAL A 157 -9.66 0.09 5.58
N GLY A 158 -9.75 -0.62 6.72
CA GLY A 158 -9.75 -2.09 6.73
C GLY A 158 -10.92 -2.69 5.95
N LEU A 159 -12.12 -2.10 6.11
CA LEU A 159 -13.32 -2.51 5.39
C LEU A 159 -13.17 -2.29 3.86
N ALA A 160 -12.59 -1.17 3.44
CA ALA A 160 -12.34 -0.87 2.03
C ALA A 160 -11.38 -1.88 1.39
N ILE A 161 -10.31 -2.26 2.10
CA ILE A 161 -9.37 -3.30 1.66
C ILE A 161 -10.07 -4.64 1.48
N ALA A 162 -10.98 -5.00 2.39
CA ALA A 162 -11.72 -6.26 2.33
C ALA A 162 -12.77 -6.30 1.21
N ILE A 163 -13.49 -5.18 1.00
CA ILE A 163 -14.56 -5.09 0.00
C ILE A 163 -14.00 -4.90 -1.42
N GLY A 164 -12.80 -4.31 -1.56
CA GLY A 164 -12.20 -3.99 -2.86
C GLY A 164 -12.14 -5.17 -3.82
N PRO A 165 -11.52 -6.29 -3.48
CA PRO A 165 -11.44 -7.45 -4.36
C PRO A 165 -12.80 -8.02 -4.76
N ILE A 166 -13.78 -8.01 -3.85
CA ILE A 166 -15.15 -8.48 -4.13
C ILE A 166 -15.83 -7.55 -5.13
N THR A 167 -15.75 -6.24 -4.87
CA THR A 167 -16.34 -5.22 -5.77
C THR A 167 -15.70 -5.28 -7.15
N GLY A 168 -14.36 -5.39 -7.19
CA GLY A 168 -13.59 -5.52 -8.43
C GLY A 168 -13.98 -6.77 -9.21
N GLY A 169 -14.04 -7.91 -8.52
CA GLY A 169 -14.46 -9.17 -9.13
C GLY A 169 -15.87 -9.10 -9.70
N LEU A 170 -16.82 -8.53 -8.94
CA LEU A 170 -18.22 -8.39 -9.36
C LEU A 170 -18.36 -7.48 -10.58
N LEU A 171 -17.58 -6.40 -10.64
CA LEU A 171 -17.57 -5.50 -11.79
C LEU A 171 -16.97 -6.17 -13.03
N LEU A 172 -15.89 -6.94 -12.87
CA LEU A 172 -15.21 -7.61 -14.00
C LEU A 172 -15.97 -8.82 -14.53
N ASP A 173 -16.76 -9.48 -13.70
CA ASP A 173 -17.63 -10.59 -14.13
C ASP A 173 -18.83 -10.11 -14.96
N HIS A 174 -19.28 -8.85 -14.79
CA HIS A 174 -20.52 -8.34 -15.41
C HIS A 174 -20.31 -7.17 -16.37
N PHE A 175 -19.17 -6.47 -16.27
CA PHE A 175 -18.87 -5.26 -17.03
C PHE A 175 -17.45 -5.31 -17.58
N TRP A 176 -17.09 -4.32 -18.45
CA TRP A 176 -15.73 -4.21 -19.00
C TRP A 176 -14.71 -3.75 -17.93
N TRP A 177 -13.43 -3.94 -18.22
CA TRP A 177 -12.34 -3.64 -17.27
C TRP A 177 -12.34 -2.19 -16.73
N GLY A 178 -12.72 -1.21 -17.54
CA GLY A 178 -12.76 0.21 -17.11
C GLY A 178 -13.83 0.50 -16.06
N SER A 179 -14.81 -0.40 -15.86
CA SER A 179 -15.84 -0.27 -14.82
C SER A 179 -15.24 -0.19 -13.41
N VAL A 180 -14.07 -0.79 -13.20
CA VAL A 180 -13.36 -0.75 -11.89
C VAL A 180 -12.89 0.66 -11.52
N PHE A 181 -12.66 1.51 -12.51
CA PHE A 181 -12.36 2.93 -12.31
C PHE A 181 -13.62 3.77 -12.34
N LEU A 182 -14.54 3.46 -13.24
CA LEU A 182 -15.77 4.26 -13.41
C LEU A 182 -16.66 4.26 -12.16
N ILE A 183 -16.64 3.20 -11.34
CA ILE A 183 -17.39 3.12 -10.08
C ILE A 183 -17.01 4.24 -9.10
N ASN A 184 -15.79 4.73 -9.16
CA ASN A 184 -15.33 5.82 -8.30
C ASN A 184 -16.05 7.13 -8.61
N VAL A 185 -16.44 7.37 -9.87
CA VAL A 185 -17.01 8.65 -10.32
C VAL A 185 -18.32 9.00 -9.61
N PRO A 186 -19.36 8.16 -9.60
CA PRO A 186 -20.60 8.47 -8.90
C PRO A 186 -20.39 8.64 -7.39
N ILE A 187 -19.46 7.88 -6.79
CA ILE A 187 -19.17 7.98 -5.36
C ILE A 187 -18.44 9.33 -5.07
N VAL A 188 -17.51 9.73 -5.94
CA VAL A 188 -16.85 11.05 -5.85
C VAL A 188 -17.86 12.18 -5.96
N VAL A 189 -18.78 12.13 -6.94
CA VAL A 189 -19.82 13.15 -7.11
C VAL A 189 -20.70 13.26 -5.86
N LEU A 190 -21.11 12.11 -5.29
CA LEU A 190 -21.87 12.07 -4.04
C LEU A 190 -21.06 12.67 -2.88
N ALA A 191 -19.79 12.26 -2.73
CA ALA A 191 -18.92 12.76 -1.68
C ALA A 191 -18.71 14.28 -1.80
N LEU A 192 -18.47 14.81 -3.00
CA LEU A 192 -18.33 16.24 -3.27
C LEU A 192 -19.60 17.01 -2.88
N GLY A 193 -20.78 16.53 -3.29
CA GLY A 193 -22.06 17.15 -2.96
C GLY A 193 -22.32 17.21 -1.45
N LEU A 194 -22.12 16.08 -0.76
CA LEU A 194 -22.29 16.01 0.70
C LEU A 194 -21.25 16.88 1.43
N MET A 195 -20.02 16.91 0.94
CA MET A 195 -18.92 17.65 1.55
C MET A 195 -19.10 19.16 1.42
N LEU A 196 -19.56 19.64 0.28
CA LEU A 196 -19.89 21.05 0.07
C LEU A 196 -20.92 21.55 1.09
N TRP A 197 -21.89 20.70 1.40
CA TRP A 197 -23.01 21.06 2.28
C TRP A 197 -22.75 20.84 3.77
N LEU A 198 -22.00 19.77 4.15
CA LEU A 198 -21.90 19.33 5.55
C LEU A 198 -20.57 19.70 6.22
N VAL A 199 -19.47 19.69 5.46
CA VAL A 199 -18.13 19.86 6.04
C VAL A 199 -17.82 21.35 6.24
N PRO A 200 -17.43 21.78 7.46
CA PRO A 200 -17.05 23.16 7.70
C PRO A 200 -15.68 23.47 7.11
N ASP A 201 -15.48 24.75 6.75
CA ASP A 201 -14.14 25.24 6.42
C ASP A 201 -13.26 25.28 7.65
N SER A 202 -12.03 24.80 7.51
CA SER A 202 -11.01 24.87 8.55
C SER A 202 -9.62 25.03 7.94
N ARG A 203 -8.76 25.76 8.62
CA ARG A 203 -7.35 25.96 8.26
C ARG A 203 -6.52 26.14 9.51
N ASP A 204 -5.22 25.88 9.42
CA ASP A 204 -4.31 26.19 10.52
C ASP A 204 -3.98 27.70 10.48
N PRO A 205 -4.02 28.40 11.63
CA PRO A 205 -3.60 29.81 11.72
C PRO A 205 -2.10 30.00 11.48
N ASP A 206 -1.27 29.01 11.82
CA ASP A 206 0.19 29.06 11.67
C ASP A 206 0.70 27.81 10.92
N PRO A 207 0.43 27.74 9.58
CA PRO A 207 0.77 26.57 8.79
C PRO A 207 2.28 26.48 8.54
N GLY A 208 2.85 25.28 8.66
CA GLY A 208 4.24 25.00 8.29
C GLY A 208 4.59 25.38 6.85
N ARG A 209 5.88 25.43 6.51
CA ARG A 209 6.33 25.72 5.15
C ARG A 209 6.34 24.44 4.30
N ILE A 210 5.92 24.57 3.04
CA ILE A 210 5.99 23.48 2.05
C ILE A 210 7.42 23.39 1.55
N ASP A 211 7.90 22.16 1.38
CA ASP A 211 9.21 21.85 0.79
C ASP A 211 9.04 21.22 -0.59
N PRO A 212 8.95 22.02 -1.66
CA PRO A 212 8.78 21.48 -3.01
C PRO A 212 10.02 20.75 -3.53
N ILE A 213 11.22 21.12 -3.03
CA ILE A 213 12.47 20.51 -3.46
C ILE A 213 12.58 19.10 -2.89
N GLY A 214 12.31 18.91 -1.58
CA GLY A 214 12.30 17.59 -0.96
C GLY A 214 11.28 16.67 -1.61
N VAL A 215 10.08 17.17 -1.91
CA VAL A 215 9.05 16.41 -2.67
C VAL A 215 9.56 15.99 -4.04
N LEU A 216 10.13 16.92 -4.81
CA LEU A 216 10.64 16.62 -6.15
C LEU A 216 11.75 15.56 -6.09
N LEU A 217 12.70 15.71 -5.19
CA LEU A 217 13.80 14.76 -5.02
C LEU A 217 13.30 13.37 -4.61
N SER A 218 12.34 13.29 -3.67
CA SER A 218 11.80 12.00 -3.25
C SER A 218 11.05 11.27 -4.38
N VAL A 219 10.17 11.98 -5.10
CA VAL A 219 9.40 11.40 -6.23
C VAL A 219 10.33 10.98 -7.36
N VAL A 220 11.22 11.88 -7.81
CA VAL A 220 12.13 11.59 -8.92
C VAL A 220 13.08 10.44 -8.57
N GLY A 221 13.64 10.45 -7.36
CA GLY A 221 14.52 9.38 -6.91
C GLY A 221 13.84 8.01 -6.85
N LEU A 222 12.62 7.94 -6.32
CA LEU A 222 11.84 6.71 -6.27
C LEU A 222 11.43 6.23 -7.67
N VAL A 223 10.97 7.14 -8.53
CA VAL A 223 10.59 6.80 -9.92
C VAL A 223 11.77 6.24 -10.70
N LEU A 224 12.94 6.87 -10.62
CA LEU A 224 14.15 6.40 -11.30
C LEU A 224 14.59 5.01 -10.78
N LEU A 225 14.56 4.81 -9.46
CA LEU A 225 14.92 3.52 -8.86
C LEU A 225 13.97 2.42 -9.29
N VAL A 226 12.66 2.65 -9.19
CA VAL A 226 11.62 1.69 -9.60
C VAL A 226 11.70 1.41 -11.11
N TYR A 227 11.95 2.45 -11.93
CA TYR A 227 12.17 2.28 -13.37
C TYR A 227 13.33 1.32 -13.66
N GLY A 228 14.49 1.55 -13.01
CA GLY A 228 15.65 0.67 -13.18
C GLY A 228 15.34 -0.79 -12.82
N ILE A 229 14.62 -1.01 -11.71
CA ILE A 229 14.25 -2.36 -11.26
C ILE A 229 13.30 -3.04 -12.28
N ILE A 230 12.22 -2.38 -12.68
CA ILE A 230 11.25 -2.93 -13.64
C ILE A 230 11.93 -3.20 -15.00
N ARG A 231 12.79 -2.27 -15.45
CA ARG A 231 13.52 -2.42 -16.72
C ARG A 231 14.49 -3.61 -16.68
N GLY A 232 15.17 -3.82 -15.54
CA GLY A 232 16.04 -4.99 -15.33
C GLY A 232 15.26 -6.31 -15.44
N GLY A 233 14.05 -6.35 -14.88
CA GLY A 233 13.14 -7.49 -15.02
C GLY A 233 12.69 -7.72 -16.48
N GLN A 234 12.35 -6.63 -17.21
CA GLN A 234 11.98 -6.73 -18.63
C GLN A 234 13.09 -7.32 -19.50
N LEU A 235 14.32 -6.86 -19.30
CA LEU A 235 15.48 -7.32 -20.05
C LEU A 235 16.00 -8.67 -19.59
N ALA A 236 15.58 -9.13 -18.39
CA ALA A 236 16.21 -10.20 -17.62
C ALA A 236 17.73 -9.98 -17.46
N ASP A 237 18.17 -8.73 -17.49
CA ASP A 237 19.58 -8.31 -17.40
C ASP A 237 19.70 -7.07 -16.49
N PHE A 238 20.14 -7.30 -15.26
CA PHE A 238 20.43 -6.23 -14.30
C PHE A 238 21.81 -5.60 -14.47
N THR A 239 22.59 -6.08 -15.45
CA THR A 239 23.90 -5.49 -15.80
C THR A 239 23.82 -4.51 -16.96
N ASP A 240 22.65 -4.38 -17.61
CA ASP A 240 22.42 -3.40 -18.67
C ASP A 240 22.75 -1.98 -18.21
N VAL A 241 23.42 -1.21 -19.08
CA VAL A 241 23.87 0.15 -18.76
C VAL A 241 22.72 1.08 -18.39
N THR A 242 21.56 0.94 -19.03
CA THR A 242 20.37 1.76 -18.72
C THR A 242 19.83 1.44 -17.34
N VAL A 243 19.78 0.14 -16.99
CA VAL A 243 19.32 -0.34 -15.67
C VAL A 243 20.25 0.17 -14.57
N LEU A 244 21.56 0.01 -14.75
CA LEU A 244 22.56 0.47 -13.79
C LEU A 244 22.55 2.00 -13.65
N ALA A 245 22.49 2.72 -14.77
CA ALA A 245 22.50 4.18 -14.78
C ALA A 245 21.25 4.77 -14.11
N THR A 246 20.06 4.25 -14.42
CA THR A 246 18.80 4.75 -13.83
C THR A 246 18.68 4.38 -12.35
N SER A 247 19.09 3.17 -11.96
CA SER A 247 19.11 2.77 -10.54
C SER A 247 20.11 3.58 -9.73
N ALA A 248 21.33 3.79 -10.26
CA ALA A 248 22.35 4.61 -9.63
C ALA A 248 21.91 6.08 -9.52
N ALA A 249 21.30 6.63 -10.59
CA ALA A 249 20.73 7.97 -10.55
C ALA A 249 19.61 8.10 -9.51
N GLY A 250 18.72 7.11 -9.44
CA GLY A 250 17.65 7.06 -8.42
C GLY A 250 18.21 7.06 -7.00
N LEU A 251 19.20 6.21 -6.72
CA LEU A 251 19.88 6.15 -5.42
C LEU A 251 20.63 7.47 -5.11
N ALA A 252 21.29 8.07 -6.10
CA ALA A 252 21.98 9.35 -5.94
C ALA A 252 20.99 10.49 -5.60
N VAL A 253 19.85 10.55 -6.28
CA VAL A 253 18.79 11.54 -5.99
C VAL A 253 18.18 11.32 -4.63
N LEU A 254 17.94 10.06 -4.20
CA LEU A 254 17.45 9.76 -2.84
C LEU A 254 18.51 10.11 -1.78
N ALA A 255 19.81 9.89 -2.06
CA ALA A 255 20.88 10.34 -1.17
C ALA A 255 20.91 11.87 -1.08
N ALA A 256 20.77 12.58 -2.22
CA ALA A 256 20.64 14.03 -2.25
C ALA A 256 19.42 14.52 -1.47
N PHE A 257 18.27 13.84 -1.57
CA PHE A 257 17.08 14.09 -0.75
C PHE A 257 17.40 14.01 0.75
N VAL A 258 18.04 12.93 1.21
CA VAL A 258 18.42 12.78 2.62
C VAL A 258 19.38 13.88 3.09
N VAL A 259 20.35 14.26 2.25
CA VAL A 259 21.30 15.34 2.58
C VAL A 259 20.60 16.70 2.61
N TYR A 260 19.70 16.94 1.68
CA TYR A 260 18.90 18.16 1.61
C TYR A 260 17.99 18.29 2.85
N GLU A 261 17.23 17.25 3.21
CA GLU A 261 16.36 17.23 4.40
C GLU A 261 17.12 17.46 5.70
N LYS A 262 18.36 16.94 5.82
CA LYS A 262 19.22 17.17 7.00
C LYS A 262 19.71 18.62 7.11
N ARG A 263 19.75 19.37 6.00
CA ARG A 263 20.24 20.75 5.96
C ARG A 263 19.12 21.78 5.85
N SER A 264 17.90 21.35 5.55
CA SER A 264 16.76 22.23 5.40
C SER A 264 16.32 22.78 6.75
N ASP A 265 16.04 24.08 6.81
CA ASP A 265 15.45 24.73 8.01
C ASP A 265 13.99 24.30 8.22
N HIS A 266 13.34 23.78 7.19
CA HIS A 266 11.95 23.34 7.21
C HIS A 266 11.80 21.99 6.48
N PRO A 267 12.39 20.91 7.02
CA PRO A 267 12.38 19.61 6.38
C PRO A 267 10.96 19.03 6.29
N SER A 268 10.64 18.41 5.16
CA SER A 268 9.42 17.62 5.00
C SER A 268 9.44 16.41 5.93
N ILE A 269 10.62 15.79 6.08
CA ILE A 269 10.86 14.65 6.96
C ILE A 269 12.00 15.01 7.92
N ASP A 270 11.67 15.08 9.22
CA ASP A 270 12.69 15.30 10.25
C ASP A 270 13.58 14.06 10.36
N MET A 271 14.76 14.12 9.76
CA MET A 271 15.75 13.02 9.75
C MET A 271 16.25 12.64 11.15
N SER A 272 16.01 13.48 12.17
CA SER A 272 16.36 13.15 13.56
C SER A 272 15.58 11.95 14.09
N PHE A 273 14.37 11.70 13.58
CA PHE A 273 13.54 10.55 13.97
C PHE A 273 14.25 9.21 13.73
N PHE A 274 15.03 9.13 12.63
CA PHE A 274 15.78 7.92 12.30
C PHE A 274 17.00 7.65 13.18
N ARG A 275 17.37 8.57 14.08
CA ARG A 275 18.38 8.32 15.12
C ARG A 275 17.84 7.38 16.20
N ASN A 276 16.52 7.34 16.39
CA ASN A 276 15.88 6.38 17.28
C ASN A 276 15.79 5.01 16.57
N LYS A 277 16.59 4.05 17.00
CA LYS A 277 16.66 2.71 16.41
C LYS A 277 15.31 1.98 16.43
N VAL A 278 14.53 2.16 17.51
CA VAL A 278 13.21 1.52 17.64
C VAL A 278 12.24 2.07 16.60
N PHE A 279 12.22 3.39 16.42
CA PHE A 279 11.40 4.05 15.40
C PHE A 279 11.79 3.62 13.99
N SER A 280 13.11 3.66 13.68
CA SER A 280 13.62 3.29 12.35
C SER A 280 13.31 1.83 11.99
N THR A 281 13.48 0.91 12.96
CA THR A 281 13.14 -0.49 12.75
C THR A 281 11.64 -0.67 12.55
N ALA A 282 10.81 -0.06 13.40
CA ALA A 282 9.37 -0.20 13.31
C ALA A 282 8.82 0.31 11.96
N ILE A 283 9.29 1.47 11.50
CA ILE A 283 8.89 2.06 10.21
C ILE A 283 9.42 1.23 9.03
N GLY A 284 10.68 0.79 9.08
CA GLY A 284 11.27 -0.05 8.04
C GLY A 284 10.53 -1.38 7.89
N VAL A 285 10.16 -2.03 9.00
CA VAL A 285 9.39 -3.27 8.98
C VAL A 285 7.97 -3.06 8.43
N ILE A 286 7.33 -1.92 8.67
CA ILE A 286 6.07 -1.60 8.00
C ILE A 286 6.25 -1.62 6.48
N GLY A 287 7.34 -1.02 5.98
CA GLY A 287 7.68 -1.10 4.56
C GLY A 287 7.85 -2.55 4.08
N VAL A 288 8.55 -3.39 4.84
CA VAL A 288 8.75 -4.82 4.50
C VAL A 288 7.44 -5.60 4.49
N VAL A 289 6.52 -5.35 5.42
CA VAL A 289 5.19 -5.99 5.43
C VAL A 289 4.42 -5.66 4.15
N PHE A 290 4.43 -4.38 3.75
CA PHE A 290 3.73 -3.96 2.53
C PHE A 290 4.45 -4.40 1.25
N PHE A 291 5.78 -4.49 1.27
CA PHE A 291 6.58 -5.12 0.22
C PHE A 291 6.11 -6.57 -0.01
N ALA A 292 6.05 -7.36 1.04
CA ALA A 292 5.60 -8.75 0.97
C ALA A 292 4.14 -8.86 0.53
N LEU A 293 3.24 -8.06 1.11
CA LEU A 293 1.81 -8.09 0.82
C LEU A 293 1.52 -7.73 -0.64
N MET A 294 2.06 -6.61 -1.13
CA MET A 294 1.79 -6.15 -2.49
C MET A 294 2.40 -7.08 -3.53
N GLY A 295 3.60 -7.60 -3.27
CA GLY A 295 4.23 -8.58 -4.14
C GLY A 295 3.43 -9.88 -4.24
N VAL A 296 3.01 -10.47 -3.10
CA VAL A 296 2.22 -11.70 -3.12
C VAL A 296 0.85 -11.50 -3.76
N THR A 297 0.22 -10.36 -3.50
CA THR A 297 -1.07 -10.04 -4.12
C THR A 297 -0.93 -9.95 -5.64
N PHE A 298 0.17 -9.36 -6.14
CA PHE A 298 0.43 -9.22 -7.57
C PHE A 298 0.49 -10.58 -8.27
N PHE A 299 1.36 -11.49 -7.84
CA PHE A 299 1.50 -12.78 -8.53
C PHE A 299 0.36 -13.76 -8.23
N SER A 300 -0.30 -13.66 -7.07
CA SER A 300 -1.41 -14.56 -6.72
C SER A 300 -2.62 -14.40 -7.61
N VAL A 301 -2.82 -13.22 -8.22
CA VAL A 301 -3.89 -12.98 -9.19
C VAL A 301 -3.67 -13.82 -10.45
N PHE A 302 -2.45 -13.86 -10.98
CA PHE A 302 -2.12 -14.69 -12.13
C PHE A 302 -2.22 -16.18 -11.80
N TYR A 303 -1.75 -16.61 -10.63
CA TYR A 303 -1.94 -17.97 -10.17
C TYR A 303 -3.41 -18.37 -10.13
N THR A 304 -4.27 -17.57 -9.49
CA THR A 304 -5.68 -17.91 -9.31
C THR A 304 -6.48 -17.79 -10.61
N GLN A 305 -6.27 -16.74 -11.40
CA GLN A 305 -7.08 -16.49 -12.60
C GLN A 305 -6.54 -17.17 -13.85
N THR A 306 -5.22 -17.32 -14.01
CA THR A 306 -4.62 -17.87 -15.22
C THR A 306 -4.33 -19.34 -15.08
N VAL A 307 -3.60 -19.75 -14.02
CA VAL A 307 -3.26 -21.17 -13.81
C VAL A 307 -4.46 -21.98 -13.31
N ARG A 308 -5.22 -21.43 -12.33
CA ARG A 308 -6.37 -22.12 -11.72
C ARG A 308 -7.70 -21.88 -12.42
N GLY A 309 -7.79 -20.90 -13.34
CA GLY A 309 -9.00 -20.59 -14.10
C GLY A 309 -10.15 -19.99 -13.29
N TYR A 310 -9.88 -19.45 -12.08
CA TYR A 310 -10.91 -18.79 -11.29
C TYR A 310 -11.35 -17.46 -11.88
N SER A 311 -12.63 -17.12 -11.71
CA SER A 311 -13.12 -15.80 -12.09
C SER A 311 -12.52 -14.70 -11.20
N PRO A 312 -12.53 -13.42 -11.65
CA PRO A 312 -12.12 -12.28 -10.84
C PRO A 312 -12.85 -12.22 -9.49
N LEU A 313 -14.15 -12.51 -9.47
CA LEU A 313 -14.94 -12.56 -8.23
C LEU A 313 -14.46 -13.67 -7.29
N GLN A 314 -14.23 -14.88 -7.81
CA GLN A 314 -13.71 -15.98 -7.02
C GLN A 314 -12.33 -15.64 -6.44
N THR A 315 -11.44 -15.04 -7.26
CA THR A 315 -10.14 -14.54 -6.79
C THR A 315 -10.29 -13.53 -5.65
N GLY A 316 -11.23 -12.59 -5.77
CA GLY A 316 -11.52 -11.61 -4.70
C GLY A 316 -12.01 -12.26 -3.42
N LEU A 317 -12.88 -13.27 -3.52
CA LEU A 317 -13.38 -14.02 -2.37
C LEU A 317 -12.29 -14.81 -1.65
N LEU A 318 -11.31 -15.35 -2.38
CA LEU A 318 -10.16 -16.05 -1.81
C LEU A 318 -9.25 -15.16 -0.95
N MET A 319 -9.32 -13.84 -1.11
CA MET A 319 -8.58 -12.89 -0.28
C MET A 319 -9.33 -12.51 1.01
N LEU A 320 -10.63 -12.85 1.16
CA LEU A 320 -11.41 -12.54 2.36
C LEU A 320 -10.84 -13.11 3.65
N PRO A 321 -10.31 -14.35 3.70
CA PRO A 321 -9.74 -14.90 4.92
C PRO A 321 -8.64 -14.02 5.53
N LEU A 322 -7.81 -13.35 4.69
CA LEU A 322 -6.80 -12.40 5.15
C LEU A 322 -7.42 -11.20 5.87
N ALA A 323 -8.48 -10.62 5.31
CA ALA A 323 -9.17 -9.47 5.90
C ALA A 323 -9.92 -9.86 7.19
N VAL A 324 -10.57 -11.04 7.20
CA VAL A 324 -11.24 -11.58 8.39
C VAL A 324 -10.24 -11.82 9.51
N ALA A 325 -9.07 -12.39 9.20
CA ALA A 325 -8.01 -12.60 10.18
C ALA A 325 -7.54 -11.27 10.79
N GLN A 326 -7.33 -10.24 9.98
CA GLN A 326 -6.95 -8.92 10.49
C GLN A 326 -8.04 -8.33 11.40
N LEU A 327 -9.30 -8.37 10.98
CA LEU A 327 -10.43 -7.85 11.77
C LEU A 327 -10.54 -8.54 13.13
N VAL A 328 -10.35 -9.87 13.16
CA VAL A 328 -10.47 -10.68 14.38
C VAL A 328 -9.26 -10.54 15.29
N PHE A 329 -8.06 -10.53 14.74
CA PHE A 329 -6.82 -10.63 15.53
C PHE A 329 -6.16 -9.28 15.82
N ALA A 330 -6.40 -8.21 15.06
CA ALA A 330 -5.80 -6.90 15.35
C ALA A 330 -6.19 -6.36 16.74
N PRO A 331 -7.46 -6.43 17.22
CA PRO A 331 -7.80 -6.03 18.58
C PRO A 331 -7.14 -6.93 19.65
N ARG A 332 -6.92 -8.21 19.33
CA ARG A 332 -6.32 -9.21 20.22
C ARG A 332 -4.80 -9.14 20.29
N ALA A 333 -4.16 -8.53 19.32
CA ALA A 333 -2.70 -8.37 19.29
C ALA A 333 -2.16 -7.67 20.56
N ARG A 334 -2.94 -6.74 21.14
CA ARG A 334 -2.59 -6.09 22.39
C ARG A 334 -2.47 -7.09 23.56
N LEU A 335 -3.39 -8.04 23.68
CA LEU A 335 -3.32 -9.08 24.72
C LEU A 335 -2.06 -9.95 24.61
N ALA A 336 -1.65 -10.25 23.37
CA ALA A 336 -0.42 -10.97 23.10
C ALA A 336 0.81 -10.12 23.50
N VAL A 337 0.81 -8.82 23.19
CA VAL A 337 1.88 -7.88 23.55
C VAL A 337 2.00 -7.72 25.07
N ASP A 338 0.89 -7.58 25.78
CA ASP A 338 0.89 -7.46 27.25
C ASP A 338 1.51 -8.70 27.92
N ARG A 339 1.33 -9.89 27.31
CA ARG A 339 1.86 -11.16 27.84
C ARG A 339 3.30 -11.44 27.40
N PHE A 340 3.66 -11.22 26.14
CA PHE A 340 4.92 -11.66 25.54
C PHE A 340 5.88 -10.52 25.19
N GLY A 341 5.39 -9.27 25.16
CA GLY A 341 6.15 -8.10 24.75
C GLY A 341 6.12 -7.83 23.24
N ASN A 342 6.44 -6.59 22.84
CA ASN A 342 6.38 -6.14 21.45
C ASN A 342 7.33 -6.94 20.54
N SER A 343 8.58 -7.13 20.96
CA SER A 343 9.61 -7.83 20.15
C SER A 343 9.16 -9.26 19.80
N ALA A 344 8.74 -10.05 20.78
CA ALA A 344 8.35 -11.46 20.56
C ALA A 344 7.11 -11.57 19.67
N VAL A 345 6.08 -10.75 19.90
CA VAL A 345 4.82 -10.79 19.13
C VAL A 345 5.05 -10.35 17.68
N CYS A 346 5.77 -9.25 17.46
CA CYS A 346 6.06 -8.76 16.12
C CYS A 346 6.99 -9.72 15.35
N THR A 347 8.02 -10.29 16.01
CA THR A 347 8.91 -11.29 15.39
C THR A 347 8.14 -12.53 15.00
N ALA A 348 7.31 -13.08 15.89
CA ALA A 348 6.47 -14.24 15.58
C ALA A 348 5.49 -13.96 14.43
N GLY A 349 4.83 -12.78 14.44
CA GLY A 349 3.94 -12.37 13.36
C GLY A 349 4.64 -12.26 12.01
N MET A 350 5.84 -11.66 11.98
CA MET A 350 6.63 -11.53 10.75
C MET A 350 7.19 -12.87 10.27
N THR A 351 7.61 -13.75 11.19
CA THR A 351 8.01 -15.12 10.85
C THR A 351 6.84 -15.90 10.26
N LEU A 352 5.63 -15.70 10.78
CA LEU A 352 4.43 -16.31 10.21
C LEU A 352 4.15 -15.81 8.80
N ILE A 353 4.29 -14.49 8.54
CA ILE A 353 4.17 -13.93 7.18
C ILE A 353 5.21 -14.58 6.26
N ALA A 354 6.48 -14.67 6.69
CA ALA A 354 7.55 -15.31 5.92
C ALA A 354 7.26 -16.79 5.62
N ALA A 355 6.74 -17.54 6.60
CA ALA A 355 6.35 -18.93 6.42
C ALA A 355 5.18 -19.08 5.43
N MET A 356 4.21 -18.18 5.46
CA MET A 356 3.09 -18.20 4.51
C MET A 356 3.52 -17.79 3.09
N LEU A 357 4.47 -16.88 2.95
CA LEU A 357 5.11 -16.62 1.66
C LEU A 357 5.86 -17.85 1.15
N ALA A 358 6.65 -18.50 2.00
CA ALA A 358 7.33 -19.73 1.62
C ALA A 358 6.36 -20.87 1.27
N ALA A 359 5.16 -20.89 1.84
CA ALA A 359 4.13 -21.87 1.49
C ALA A 359 3.68 -21.76 0.02
N PHE A 360 3.76 -20.59 -0.62
CA PHE A 360 3.50 -20.47 -2.06
C PHE A 360 4.51 -21.26 -2.91
N ALA A 361 5.71 -21.57 -2.39
CA ALA A 361 6.71 -22.36 -3.11
C ALA A 361 6.39 -23.85 -3.21
N VAL A 362 5.30 -24.31 -2.59
CA VAL A 362 4.82 -25.69 -2.66
C VAL A 362 3.39 -25.79 -3.23
N LEU A 363 2.84 -24.69 -3.74
CA LEU A 363 1.52 -24.68 -4.38
C LEU A 363 1.63 -25.05 -5.86
N ASP A 364 0.84 -26.04 -6.27
CA ASP A 364 0.73 -26.50 -7.65
C ASP A 364 -0.63 -26.13 -8.26
N ALA A 365 -0.81 -26.44 -9.55
CA ALA A 365 -2.06 -26.25 -10.24
C ALA A 365 -3.24 -27.02 -9.62
N ASP A 366 -2.98 -28.17 -8.99
CA ASP A 366 -3.98 -29.06 -8.39
C ASP A 366 -4.13 -28.91 -6.87
N THR A 367 -3.36 -28.00 -6.24
CA THR A 367 -3.42 -27.80 -4.79
C THR A 367 -4.85 -27.45 -4.34
N PRO A 368 -5.42 -28.14 -3.33
CA PRO A 368 -6.76 -27.84 -2.84
C PRO A 368 -6.91 -26.39 -2.41
N ILE A 369 -7.98 -25.71 -2.85
CA ILE A 369 -8.15 -24.26 -2.69
C ILE A 369 -8.17 -23.82 -1.21
N TRP A 370 -8.66 -24.65 -0.31
CA TRP A 370 -8.68 -24.36 1.12
C TRP A 370 -7.27 -24.13 1.70
N ILE A 371 -6.22 -24.71 1.08
CA ILE A 371 -4.83 -24.48 1.49
C ILE A 371 -4.46 -23.01 1.25
N LEU A 372 -4.83 -22.47 0.09
CA LEU A 372 -4.61 -21.06 -0.23
C LEU A 372 -5.39 -20.12 0.72
N GLU A 373 -6.63 -20.49 1.05
CA GLU A 373 -7.43 -19.76 2.03
C GLU A 373 -6.77 -19.74 3.43
N VAL A 374 -6.22 -20.89 3.87
CA VAL A 374 -5.47 -21.00 5.13
C VAL A 374 -4.19 -20.15 5.07
N VAL A 375 -3.47 -20.16 3.95
CA VAL A 375 -2.27 -19.34 3.75
C VAL A 375 -2.62 -17.86 3.88
N PHE A 376 -3.66 -17.36 3.21
CA PHE A 376 -4.11 -15.98 3.34
C PHE A 376 -4.60 -15.65 4.74
N PHE A 377 -5.34 -16.55 5.39
CA PHE A 377 -5.80 -16.35 6.76
C PHE A 377 -4.63 -16.20 7.74
N LEU A 378 -3.66 -17.11 7.71
CA LEU A 378 -2.49 -17.08 8.58
C LEU A 378 -1.58 -15.88 8.28
N MET A 379 -1.46 -15.46 7.01
CA MET A 379 -0.78 -14.24 6.65
C MET A 379 -1.47 -13.02 7.27
N GLY A 380 -2.80 -12.96 7.25
CA GLY A 380 -3.61 -11.93 7.93
C GLY A 380 -3.41 -11.92 9.44
N VAL A 381 -3.33 -13.10 10.08
CA VAL A 381 -2.98 -13.23 11.52
C VAL A 381 -1.59 -12.63 11.78
N GLY A 382 -0.58 -13.00 10.98
CA GLY A 382 0.77 -12.46 11.09
C GLY A 382 0.76 -10.93 10.97
N MET A 383 0.09 -10.39 9.95
CA MET A 383 -0.03 -8.93 9.75
C MET A 383 -0.69 -8.22 10.95
N ALA A 384 -1.75 -8.77 11.52
CA ALA A 384 -2.42 -8.19 12.68
C ALA A 384 -1.48 -8.06 13.88
N HIS A 385 -0.63 -9.08 14.10
CA HIS A 385 0.35 -9.12 15.20
C HIS A 385 1.61 -8.30 14.93
N VAL A 386 1.83 -7.83 13.71
CA VAL A 386 2.91 -6.90 13.36
C VAL A 386 2.40 -5.47 13.33
N MET A 387 1.36 -5.19 12.54
CA MET A 387 0.92 -3.83 12.24
C MET A 387 0.37 -3.08 13.45
N THR A 388 -0.43 -3.77 14.28
CA THR A 388 -1.05 -3.13 15.46
C THR A 388 -0.01 -2.72 16.50
N PRO A 389 0.89 -3.61 16.97
CA PRO A 389 1.92 -3.22 17.91
C PRO A 389 2.91 -2.20 17.35
N LEU A 390 3.34 -2.33 16.09
CA LEU A 390 4.28 -1.37 15.48
C LEU A 390 3.69 0.03 15.38
N SER A 391 2.39 0.16 15.08
CA SER A 391 1.72 1.47 15.07
C SER A 391 1.79 2.14 16.44
N VAL A 392 1.62 1.38 17.54
CA VAL A 392 1.75 1.89 18.91
C VAL A 392 3.20 2.27 19.20
N VAL A 393 4.16 1.41 18.86
CA VAL A 393 5.59 1.66 19.07
C VAL A 393 6.05 2.94 18.34
N ILE A 394 5.62 3.13 17.10
CA ILE A 394 5.95 4.33 16.31
C ILE A 394 5.39 5.59 16.99
N MET A 395 4.14 5.56 17.45
CA MET A 395 3.52 6.70 18.13
C MET A 395 4.16 7.01 19.48
N GLN A 396 4.64 6.00 20.21
CA GLN A 396 5.31 6.16 21.50
C GLN A 396 6.79 6.56 21.38
N ALA A 397 7.42 6.28 20.23
CA ALA A 397 8.83 6.58 20.00
C ALA A 397 9.11 8.07 19.77
N LEU A 398 8.09 8.88 19.51
CA LEU A 398 8.18 10.32 19.24
C LEU A 398 7.33 11.13 20.22
N PRO A 399 7.68 12.41 20.44
CA PRO A 399 6.83 13.34 21.20
C PRO A 399 5.42 13.44 20.60
N ARG A 400 4.42 13.66 21.46
CA ARG A 400 3.00 13.71 21.04
C ARG A 400 2.73 14.76 19.97
N GLU A 401 3.46 15.87 20.00
CA GLU A 401 3.38 16.98 19.04
C GLU A 401 3.79 16.53 17.61
N LYS A 402 4.60 15.47 17.52
CA LYS A 402 5.12 14.89 16.26
C LYS A 402 4.32 13.67 15.76
N ALA A 403 3.21 13.31 16.42
CA ALA A 403 2.40 12.14 16.07
C ALA A 403 1.86 12.19 14.63
N GLY A 404 1.50 13.38 14.13
CA GLY A 404 1.08 13.59 12.74
C GLY A 404 2.18 13.21 11.74
N SER A 405 3.41 13.67 11.99
CA SER A 405 4.58 13.34 11.17
C SER A 405 4.90 11.84 11.20
N ALA A 406 4.79 11.20 12.37
CA ALA A 406 4.97 9.76 12.53
C ALA A 406 3.96 8.95 11.69
N SER A 407 2.70 9.37 11.70
CA SER A 407 1.63 8.75 10.90
C SER A 407 1.86 8.93 9.40
N ALA A 408 2.20 10.14 8.97
CA ALA A 408 2.50 10.44 7.56
C ALA A 408 3.68 9.59 7.07
N LEU A 409 4.77 9.53 7.85
CA LEU A 409 5.96 8.75 7.53
C LEU A 409 5.65 7.24 7.47
N SER A 410 4.84 6.73 8.41
CA SER A 410 4.37 5.34 8.38
C SER A 410 3.58 5.03 7.10
N ASN A 411 2.70 5.92 6.66
CA ASN A 411 1.96 5.76 5.40
C ASN A 411 2.89 5.84 4.18
N THR A 412 3.87 6.75 4.18
CA THR A 412 4.88 6.83 3.11
C THR A 412 5.66 5.51 2.99
N PHE A 413 6.12 4.94 4.11
CA PHE A 413 6.84 3.66 4.08
C PHE A 413 5.97 2.48 3.65
N ARG A 414 4.67 2.48 3.97
CA ARG A 414 3.70 1.51 3.41
C ARG A 414 3.68 1.58 1.89
N GLN A 415 3.54 2.78 1.35
CA GLN A 415 3.42 2.97 -0.10
C GLN A 415 4.72 2.67 -0.83
N VAL A 416 5.84 3.17 -0.33
CA VAL A 416 7.16 2.89 -0.90
C VAL A 416 7.48 1.40 -0.82
N GLY A 417 7.21 0.77 0.33
CA GLY A 417 7.37 -0.67 0.50
C GLY A 417 6.53 -1.46 -0.49
N GLY A 418 5.25 -1.10 -0.65
CA GLY A 418 4.35 -1.73 -1.61
C GLY A 418 4.82 -1.57 -3.07
N ALA A 419 5.23 -0.36 -3.46
CA ALA A 419 5.75 -0.09 -4.81
C ALA A 419 7.03 -0.90 -5.11
N LEU A 420 7.96 -0.93 -4.16
CA LEU A 420 9.17 -1.74 -4.28
C LEU A 420 8.86 -3.24 -4.29
N GLY A 421 7.85 -3.68 -3.52
CA GLY A 421 7.39 -5.08 -3.51
C GLY A 421 6.91 -5.53 -4.89
N ILE A 422 6.07 -4.74 -5.54
CA ILE A 422 5.59 -5.03 -6.90
C ILE A 422 6.74 -4.99 -7.89
N ALA A 423 7.58 -3.94 -7.87
CA ALA A 423 8.67 -3.80 -8.81
C ALA A 423 9.73 -4.92 -8.69
N VAL A 424 10.17 -5.22 -7.46
CA VAL A 424 11.21 -6.24 -7.23
C VAL A 424 10.66 -7.64 -7.45
N LEU A 425 9.54 -7.98 -6.81
CA LEU A 425 8.97 -9.32 -6.93
C LEU A 425 8.35 -9.58 -8.30
N GLY A 426 7.79 -8.55 -8.95
CA GLY A 426 7.35 -8.63 -10.35
C GLY A 426 8.51 -8.86 -11.31
N SER A 427 9.64 -8.15 -11.12
CA SER A 427 10.85 -8.36 -11.92
C SER A 427 11.47 -9.75 -11.71
N VAL A 428 11.47 -10.27 -10.47
CA VAL A 428 11.90 -11.66 -10.19
C VAL A 428 11.00 -12.65 -10.89
N LEU A 429 9.67 -12.44 -10.82
CA LEU A 429 8.68 -13.28 -11.49
C LEU A 429 8.91 -13.31 -13.01
N SER A 430 9.05 -12.14 -13.65
CA SER A 430 9.26 -12.01 -15.10
C SER A 430 10.57 -12.66 -15.53
N THR A 431 11.66 -12.43 -14.79
CA THR A 431 12.97 -13.01 -15.11
C THR A 431 12.96 -14.54 -14.98
N ALA A 432 12.38 -15.06 -13.89
CA ALA A 432 12.31 -16.51 -13.67
C ALA A 432 11.36 -17.18 -14.68
N TYR A 433 10.24 -16.53 -15.01
CA TYR A 433 9.31 -17.02 -16.03
C TYR A 433 9.97 -17.12 -17.40
N ARG A 434 10.69 -16.05 -17.82
CA ARG A 434 11.42 -16.04 -19.08
C ARG A 434 12.43 -17.19 -19.16
N GLY A 435 13.24 -17.38 -18.13
CA GLY A 435 14.21 -18.47 -18.08
C GLY A 435 13.60 -19.88 -18.15
N GLY A 436 12.32 -20.03 -17.78
CA GLY A 436 11.59 -21.30 -17.87
C GLY A 436 10.85 -21.53 -19.19
N ILE A 437 10.53 -20.46 -19.96
CA ILE A 437 9.69 -20.58 -21.17
C ILE A 437 10.45 -20.32 -22.47
N GLU A 438 11.61 -19.64 -22.43
CA GLU A 438 12.29 -19.16 -23.64
C GLU A 438 12.68 -20.30 -24.59
N ASP A 439 13.14 -21.42 -24.05
CA ASP A 439 13.54 -22.61 -24.83
C ASP A 439 12.34 -23.35 -25.43
N GLU A 440 11.14 -23.16 -24.90
CA GLU A 440 9.90 -23.81 -25.35
C GLU A 440 9.17 -22.98 -26.44
N LEU A 441 9.57 -21.73 -26.62
CA LEU A 441 8.92 -20.87 -27.62
C LEU A 441 9.34 -21.23 -29.04
N PRO A 442 8.42 -21.16 -30.02
CA PRO A 442 8.75 -21.39 -31.43
C PRO A 442 9.80 -20.40 -31.94
N ALA A 443 10.65 -20.87 -32.84
CA ALA A 443 11.64 -20.02 -33.49
C ALA A 443 10.97 -18.81 -34.16
N GLY A 444 11.42 -17.60 -33.80
CA GLY A 444 10.84 -16.35 -34.29
C GLY A 444 9.63 -15.84 -33.49
N ALA A 445 9.33 -16.43 -32.35
CA ALA A 445 8.35 -15.88 -31.42
C ALA A 445 8.74 -14.44 -30.99
N PRO A 446 7.77 -13.52 -30.81
CA PRO A 446 8.08 -12.19 -30.28
C PRO A 446 8.72 -12.28 -28.89
N HIS A 447 9.74 -11.48 -28.59
CA HIS A 447 10.35 -11.42 -27.25
C HIS A 447 9.32 -11.16 -26.15
N ALA A 448 8.28 -10.36 -26.44
CA ALA A 448 7.18 -10.10 -25.52
C ALA A 448 6.43 -11.38 -25.09
N ALA A 449 6.44 -12.45 -25.90
CA ALA A 449 5.80 -13.72 -25.53
C ALA A 449 6.48 -14.42 -24.36
N ALA A 450 7.74 -14.12 -24.07
CA ALA A 450 8.48 -14.66 -22.93
C ALA A 450 8.35 -13.78 -21.66
N GLU A 451 7.69 -12.63 -21.70
CA GLU A 451 7.63 -11.70 -20.56
C GLU A 451 6.61 -12.13 -19.50
N SER A 452 5.53 -12.79 -19.89
CA SER A 452 4.47 -13.23 -18.97
C SER A 452 3.69 -14.41 -19.49
N ILE A 453 3.05 -15.14 -18.60
CA ILE A 453 2.19 -16.28 -18.94
C ILE A 453 1.05 -15.86 -19.87
N GLU A 454 0.46 -14.67 -19.67
CA GLU A 454 -0.62 -14.15 -20.54
C GLU A 454 -0.13 -13.94 -21.97
N ALA A 455 1.07 -13.40 -22.13
CA ALA A 455 1.66 -13.16 -23.45
C ALA A 455 1.96 -14.48 -24.17
N THR A 456 2.48 -15.49 -23.45
CA THR A 456 2.68 -16.84 -23.99
C THR A 456 1.36 -17.49 -24.40
N LEU A 457 0.33 -17.45 -23.53
CA LEU A 457 -1.00 -18.02 -23.83
C LEU A 457 -1.71 -17.28 -24.96
N ALA A 458 -1.54 -15.95 -25.09
CA ALA A 458 -2.04 -15.19 -26.23
C ALA A 458 -1.37 -15.59 -27.55
N LEU A 459 -0.06 -15.89 -27.53
CA LEU A 459 0.64 -16.47 -28.68
C LEU A 459 0.11 -17.87 -28.99
N ALA A 460 -0.04 -18.73 -27.99
CA ALA A 460 -0.59 -20.09 -28.13
C ALA A 460 -1.97 -20.06 -28.79
N ALA A 461 -2.86 -19.17 -28.34
CA ALA A 461 -4.19 -19.01 -28.94
C ALA A 461 -4.15 -18.59 -30.42
N ARG A 462 -3.17 -17.76 -30.81
CA ARG A 462 -2.97 -17.36 -32.22
C ARG A 462 -2.44 -18.48 -33.11
N LEU A 463 -1.68 -19.42 -32.54
CA LEU A 463 -1.11 -20.56 -33.25
C LEU A 463 -2.10 -21.73 -33.40
N GLY A 464 -3.29 -21.68 -32.77
CA GLY A 464 -4.30 -22.72 -32.78
C GLY A 464 -3.76 -24.05 -32.26
N GLU A 465 -4.03 -25.18 -32.95
CA GLU A 465 -3.61 -26.51 -32.52
C GLU A 465 -2.09 -26.63 -32.21
N ARG A 466 -1.25 -25.89 -32.95
CA ARG A 466 0.20 -25.84 -32.67
C ARG A 466 0.55 -25.12 -31.38
N GLY A 467 -0.32 -24.24 -30.92
CA GLY A 467 -0.13 -23.50 -29.68
C GLY A 467 -0.53 -24.27 -28.43
N GLU A 468 -1.35 -25.33 -28.55
CA GLU A 468 -1.76 -26.16 -27.39
C GLU A 468 -0.54 -26.75 -26.66
N ALA A 469 0.51 -27.09 -27.39
CA ALA A 469 1.76 -27.59 -26.82
C ALA A 469 2.47 -26.58 -25.90
N LEU A 470 2.17 -25.28 -26.00
CA LEU A 470 2.78 -24.24 -25.15
C LEU A 470 2.05 -24.04 -23.82
N VAL A 471 0.82 -24.52 -23.68
CA VAL A 471 -0.02 -24.22 -22.50
C VAL A 471 0.57 -24.84 -21.23
N THR A 472 0.95 -26.13 -21.26
CA THR A 472 1.54 -26.80 -20.11
C THR A 472 2.89 -26.20 -19.74
N PRO A 473 3.87 -26.04 -20.67
CA PRO A 473 5.12 -25.36 -20.37
C PRO A 473 4.94 -23.96 -19.79
N ALA A 474 3.96 -23.18 -20.28
CA ALA A 474 3.68 -21.85 -19.75
C ALA A 474 3.19 -21.87 -18.28
N HIS A 475 2.33 -22.85 -17.94
CA HIS A 475 1.89 -23.04 -16.56
C HIS A 475 3.03 -23.48 -15.65
N ASP A 476 3.85 -24.43 -16.09
CA ASP A 476 4.98 -24.95 -15.33
C ASP A 476 6.06 -23.87 -15.08
N ALA A 477 6.38 -23.10 -16.14
CA ALA A 477 7.29 -21.97 -16.04
C ALA A 477 6.77 -20.90 -15.06
N PHE A 478 5.45 -20.62 -15.08
CA PHE A 478 4.84 -19.67 -14.16
C PHE A 478 4.87 -20.17 -12.71
N LEU A 479 4.53 -21.44 -12.47
CA LEU A 479 4.59 -22.03 -11.13
C LEU A 479 6.02 -21.97 -10.57
N HIS A 480 7.02 -22.33 -11.38
CA HIS A 480 8.41 -22.22 -11.00
C HIS A 480 8.79 -20.76 -10.66
N ALA A 481 8.42 -19.79 -11.51
CA ALA A 481 8.67 -18.38 -11.28
C ALA A 481 7.98 -17.87 -10.00
N MET A 482 6.74 -18.29 -9.75
CA MET A 482 6.00 -17.99 -8.53
C MET A 482 6.72 -18.54 -7.28
N HIS A 483 7.22 -19.77 -7.34
CA HIS A 483 7.97 -20.39 -6.23
C HIS A 483 9.23 -19.60 -5.90
N VAL A 484 10.04 -19.25 -6.91
CA VAL A 484 11.24 -18.41 -6.73
C VAL A 484 10.89 -17.06 -6.14
N THR A 485 9.88 -16.39 -6.69
CA THR A 485 9.42 -15.07 -6.24
C THR A 485 8.93 -15.10 -4.79
N ALA A 486 8.17 -16.13 -4.43
CA ALA A 486 7.63 -16.31 -3.08
C ALA A 486 8.75 -16.53 -2.06
N LEU A 487 9.78 -17.33 -2.41
CA LEU A 487 10.95 -17.54 -1.55
C LEU A 487 11.78 -16.27 -1.38
N CYS A 488 11.94 -15.44 -2.43
CA CYS A 488 12.58 -14.13 -2.32
C CYS A 488 11.81 -13.22 -1.35
N GLY A 489 10.47 -13.14 -1.48
CA GLY A 489 9.61 -12.39 -0.56
C GLY A 489 9.70 -12.91 0.88
N ALA A 490 9.73 -14.23 1.08
CA ALA A 490 9.92 -14.86 2.38
C ALA A 490 11.26 -14.50 3.01
N GLY A 491 12.33 -14.46 2.22
CA GLY A 491 13.67 -14.04 2.67
C GLY A 491 13.67 -12.60 3.18
N VAL A 492 13.06 -11.68 2.43
CA VAL A 492 12.93 -10.28 2.85
C VAL A 492 12.09 -10.16 4.14
N ALA A 493 11.01 -10.93 4.26
CA ALA A 493 10.19 -10.96 5.47
C ALA A 493 10.96 -11.51 6.68
N LEU A 494 11.80 -12.53 6.51
CA LEU A 494 12.66 -13.05 7.57
C LEU A 494 13.69 -12.03 8.03
N LEU A 495 14.29 -11.25 7.12
CA LEU A 495 15.15 -10.12 7.50
C LEU A 495 14.41 -9.10 8.37
N GLY A 496 13.15 -8.81 8.05
CA GLY A 496 12.27 -8.00 8.90
C GLY A 496 12.05 -8.61 10.28
N ALA A 497 11.83 -9.93 10.37
CA ALA A 497 11.68 -10.64 11.64
C ALA A 497 12.95 -10.56 12.50
N VAL A 498 14.13 -10.77 11.89
CA VAL A 498 15.42 -10.63 12.56
C VAL A 498 15.64 -9.20 13.06
N ALA A 499 15.35 -8.20 12.24
CA ALA A 499 15.46 -6.80 12.63
C ALA A 499 14.60 -6.48 13.87
N MET A 500 13.38 -7.00 13.94
CA MET A 500 12.51 -6.84 15.11
C MET A 500 13.02 -7.56 16.35
N ALA A 501 13.52 -8.78 16.19
CA ALA A 501 14.09 -9.54 17.30
C ALA A 501 15.30 -8.82 17.94
N VAL A 502 16.11 -8.14 17.11
CA VAL A 502 17.36 -7.47 17.56
C VAL A 502 17.10 -6.07 18.08
N PHE A 503 16.25 -5.28 17.42
CA PHE A 503 16.16 -3.84 17.68
C PHE A 503 14.88 -3.39 18.40
N LEU A 504 13.81 -4.21 18.44
CA LEU A 504 12.62 -3.85 19.20
C LEU A 504 12.82 -4.17 20.70
N PRO A 505 12.38 -3.28 21.59
CA PRO A 505 12.40 -3.56 23.02
C PRO A 505 11.47 -4.74 23.34
N GLY A 506 11.94 -5.65 24.18
CA GLY A 506 11.16 -6.80 24.65
C GLY A 506 9.93 -6.36 25.48
N ARG A 507 9.85 -6.76 26.74
CA ARG A 507 8.74 -6.34 27.63
C ARG A 507 8.87 -4.84 27.96
N PRO A 508 7.75 -4.08 27.98
CA PRO A 508 7.77 -2.77 28.64
C PRO A 508 8.32 -2.95 30.06
N ARG A 509 9.30 -2.14 30.46
CA ARG A 509 9.76 -2.09 31.86
C ARG A 509 8.67 -1.44 32.75
N GLY A 510 7.47 -2.00 32.73
CA GLY A 510 6.37 -1.62 33.60
C GLY A 510 6.42 -2.45 34.89
N GLY A 511 7.20 -2.03 35.83
CA GLY A 511 7.30 -2.67 37.15
C GLY A 511 8.39 -2.10 38.08
N GLN A 512 9.31 -1.31 37.53
CA GLN A 512 10.37 -0.71 38.39
C GLN A 512 10.08 0.74 38.79
N GLU A 513 9.45 1.55 37.91
CA GLU A 513 9.09 2.93 38.31
C GLU A 513 8.05 2.98 39.45
N GLY A 514 7.05 2.08 39.42
CA GLY A 514 6.07 1.98 40.52
C GLY A 514 6.63 1.39 41.83
N LYS A 515 7.77 0.68 41.79
CA LYS A 515 8.45 0.21 43.00
C LYS A 515 9.41 1.26 43.57
N GLU A 516 10.12 1.99 42.71
CA GLU A 516 10.98 3.10 43.14
C GLU A 516 10.17 4.27 43.73
N GLU A 517 9.00 4.63 43.10
CA GLU A 517 8.12 5.63 43.72
C GLU A 517 7.50 5.15 45.03
N THR A 518 7.16 3.86 45.14
CA THR A 518 6.62 3.32 46.40
C THR A 518 7.70 3.18 47.46
N GLU A 519 8.94 2.86 47.10
CA GLU A 519 10.08 2.84 48.06
C GLU A 519 10.54 4.25 48.46
N LEU A 520 10.50 5.24 47.57
CA LEU A 520 10.77 6.63 47.88
C LEU A 520 9.71 7.23 48.82
N VAL A 521 8.44 6.91 48.61
CA VAL A 521 7.35 7.35 49.51
C VAL A 521 7.38 6.61 50.86
N ALA A 522 7.87 5.37 50.89
CA ALA A 522 8.04 4.61 52.15
C ALA A 522 9.31 4.97 52.95
N ALA A 523 10.29 5.65 52.31
CA ALA A 523 11.51 6.11 52.99
C ALA A 523 11.37 7.52 53.60
N ASP A 524 10.30 8.26 53.27
CA ASP A 524 9.99 9.60 53.79
C ASP A 524 8.97 9.58 54.96
N HIS A 525 8.60 8.40 55.45
CA HIS A 525 7.82 8.19 56.67
C HIS A 525 8.60 7.35 57.67
#